data_06bfa86a360118b55d6eb36a6069a562
#
_entry.id   06bfa86a360118b55d6eb36a6069a562
#
_cell.length_a   1.000
_cell.length_b   1.000
_cell.length_c   1.000
_cell.angle_alpha   90.00
_cell.angle_beta   90.00
_cell.angle_gamma   90.00
#
_symmetry.space_group_name_H-M   'P 1'
#
loop_
_entity.id
_entity.type
_entity.pdbx_description
1 polymer ?
#
loop_
_entity_poly.entity_id
_entity_poly.type
_entity_poly.pdbx_seq_one_letter_code
_entity_poly.pdbx_strand_id
1 'polypeptide(L)'
;MLANGDAKASDFNRPGHIFPLRAKENGVLTRDGHTEAAIDFARLAGSSPAGLLCEIVSEEHPTEMARLPELKRFCKRHGYVLTSIADLQQYRRDTGL
;
A
#
# COMPACT_ATOMS: atom_id res chain seq x y z
N MET A 1 -9.02 -6.16 11.66
CA MET A 1 -8.37 -6.31 12.98
C MET A 1 -7.18 -5.38 13.14
N LEU A 2 -6.18 -5.39 12.27
CA LEU A 2 -4.98 -4.53 12.38
C LEU A 2 -5.29 -3.02 12.46
N ALA A 3 -6.32 -2.57 11.73
CA ALA A 3 -6.71 -1.17 11.70
C ALA A 3 -7.72 -0.81 12.79
N ASN A 4 -8.16 -1.79 13.56
CA ASN A 4 -9.20 -1.63 14.57
C ASN A 4 -8.54 -1.29 15.92
N GLY A 5 -9.01 -0.22 16.57
CA GLY A 5 -8.54 0.16 17.90
C GLY A 5 -8.87 -0.83 19.02
N ASP A 6 -9.73 -1.81 18.74
CA ASP A 6 -10.12 -2.84 19.71
C ASP A 6 -9.24 -4.08 19.67
N ALA A 7 -8.24 -4.11 18.79
CA ALA A 7 -7.31 -5.24 18.66
C ALA A 7 -6.48 -5.42 19.95
N LYS A 8 -6.29 -6.67 20.35
CA LYS A 8 -5.52 -7.05 21.55
C LYS A 8 -4.27 -7.83 21.11
N ALA A 9 -3.24 -7.83 21.94
CA ALA A 9 -2.03 -8.60 21.68
C ALA A 9 -2.32 -10.09 21.44
N SER A 10 -3.32 -10.64 22.13
CA SER A 10 -3.73 -12.05 21.99
C SER A 10 -4.35 -12.38 20.63
N ASP A 11 -4.75 -11.37 19.85
CA ASP A 11 -5.28 -11.56 18.50
C ASP A 11 -4.18 -11.88 17.47
N PHE A 12 -2.91 -11.77 17.87
CA PHE A 12 -1.76 -11.92 16.99
C PHE A 12 -0.83 -13.03 17.45
N ASN A 13 -0.14 -13.67 16.51
CA ASN A 13 0.89 -14.64 16.80
C ASN A 13 2.27 -13.96 16.94
N ARG A 14 3.07 -14.44 17.89
CA ARG A 14 4.46 -14.01 18.12
C ARG A 14 5.32 -15.24 18.36
N PRO A 15 6.27 -15.56 17.44
CA PRO A 15 6.55 -14.87 16.19
C PRO A 15 5.49 -15.10 15.11
N GLY A 16 5.47 -14.21 14.11
CA GLY A 16 4.57 -14.29 12.95
C GLY A 16 5.34 -14.04 11.65
N HIS A 17 4.61 -13.98 10.53
CA HIS A 17 5.19 -13.82 9.19
C HIS A 17 4.91 -12.46 8.55
N ILE A 18 4.12 -11.61 9.21
CA ILE A 18 3.83 -10.27 8.73
C ILE A 18 4.61 -9.27 9.56
N PHE A 19 5.42 -8.45 8.88
CA PHE A 19 6.23 -7.42 9.52
C PHE A 19 5.43 -6.12 9.59
N PRO A 20 5.18 -5.58 10.80
CA PRO A 20 4.57 -4.26 10.90
C PRO A 20 5.58 -3.19 10.47
N LEU A 21 5.12 -2.28 9.61
CA LEU A 21 5.91 -1.16 9.13
C LEU A 21 5.23 0.13 9.57
N ARG A 22 6.03 1.13 9.91
CA ARG A 22 5.53 2.44 10.27
C ARG A 22 5.80 3.43 9.14
N ALA A 23 4.73 4.02 8.60
CA ALA A 23 4.83 5.09 7.63
C ALA A 23 5.38 6.36 8.26
N LYS A 24 6.08 7.16 7.47
CA LYS A 24 6.53 8.48 7.89
C LYS A 24 5.34 9.41 8.07
N GLU A 25 5.47 10.34 9.00
CA GLU A 25 4.49 11.39 9.20
C GLU A 25 4.32 12.19 7.90
N ASN A 26 3.09 12.60 7.61
CA ASN A 26 2.68 13.27 6.37
C ASN A 26 2.79 12.38 5.10
N GLY A 27 2.99 11.08 5.25
CA GLY A 27 2.85 10.08 4.20
C GLY A 27 3.75 10.30 2.99
N VAL A 28 3.19 10.18 1.80
CA VAL A 28 3.95 10.25 0.53
C VAL A 28 4.57 11.63 0.25
N LEU A 29 4.12 12.68 0.94
CA LEU A 29 4.75 14.01 0.83
C LEU A 29 6.08 14.07 1.58
N THR A 30 6.32 13.15 2.50
CA THR A 30 7.59 13.04 3.24
C THR A 30 8.49 11.98 2.65
N ARG A 31 7.93 10.84 2.21
CA ARG A 31 8.70 9.72 1.67
C ARG A 31 7.93 9.02 0.55
N ASP A 32 8.59 8.81 -0.58
CA ASP A 32 8.05 8.17 -1.79
C ASP A 32 7.93 6.64 -1.62
N GLY A 33 7.40 6.18 -0.51
CA GLY A 33 7.35 4.76 -0.19
C GLY A 33 5.96 4.15 -0.34
N HIS A 34 5.91 2.85 -0.63
CA HIS A 34 4.65 2.10 -0.68
C HIS A 34 3.98 2.03 0.69
N THR A 35 4.76 2.00 1.77
CA THR A 35 4.23 2.05 3.13
C THR A 35 3.44 3.33 3.36
N GLU A 36 4.00 4.47 2.97
CA GLU A 36 3.33 5.76 3.06
C GLU A 36 2.10 5.83 2.17
N ALA A 37 2.20 5.29 0.95
CA ALA A 37 1.06 5.25 0.03
C ALA A 37 -0.11 4.43 0.58
N ALA A 38 0.16 3.28 1.20
CA ALA A 38 -0.88 2.44 1.80
C ALA A 38 -1.66 3.18 2.88
N ILE A 39 -0.97 3.90 3.75
CA ILE A 39 -1.61 4.69 4.81
C ILE A 39 -2.40 5.87 4.21
N ASP A 40 -1.83 6.57 3.24
CA ASP A 40 -2.50 7.71 2.60
C ASP A 40 -3.78 7.27 1.87
N PHE A 41 -3.74 6.17 1.11
CA PHE A 41 -4.93 5.65 0.46
C PHE A 41 -6.01 5.25 1.48
N ALA A 42 -5.64 4.60 2.57
CA ALA A 42 -6.59 4.24 3.61
C ALA A 42 -7.28 5.48 4.20
N ARG A 43 -6.50 6.53 4.52
CA ARG A 43 -7.05 7.78 5.03
C ARG A 43 -7.94 8.49 4.04
N LEU A 44 -7.50 8.62 2.78
CA LEU A 44 -8.26 9.29 1.73
C LEU A 44 -9.56 8.56 1.40
N ALA A 45 -9.58 7.24 1.58
CA ALA A 45 -10.79 6.43 1.41
C ALA A 45 -11.73 6.49 2.62
N GLY A 46 -11.37 7.20 3.67
CA GLY A 46 -12.17 7.30 4.90
C GLY A 46 -12.04 6.09 5.82
N SER A 47 -11.03 5.26 5.61
CA SER A 47 -10.76 4.08 6.44
C SER A 47 -9.74 4.38 7.53
N SER A 48 -9.60 3.47 8.50
CA SER A 48 -8.55 3.56 9.51
C SER A 48 -7.17 3.53 8.84
N PRO A 49 -6.16 4.24 9.38
CA PRO A 49 -4.87 4.43 8.73
C PRO A 49 -3.97 3.19 8.84
N ALA A 50 -4.37 2.12 8.20
CA ALA A 50 -3.61 0.87 8.11
C ALA A 50 -3.83 0.24 6.74
N GLY A 51 -2.83 -0.46 6.22
CA GLY A 51 -2.92 -1.13 4.94
C GLY A 51 -2.05 -2.38 4.88
N LEU A 52 -2.43 -3.31 4.04
CA LEU A 52 -1.65 -4.51 3.75
C LEU A 52 -0.92 -4.32 2.42
N LEU A 53 0.36 -4.63 2.40
CA LEU A 53 1.20 -4.53 1.21
C LEU A 53 1.65 -5.91 0.76
N CYS A 54 1.65 -6.12 -0.54
CA CYS A 54 2.26 -7.31 -1.14
C CYS A 54 2.72 -6.98 -2.56
N GLU A 55 3.97 -7.25 -2.85
CA GLU A 55 4.52 -7.09 -4.18
C GLU A 55 4.00 -8.21 -5.08
N ILE A 56 3.86 -7.89 -6.36
CA ILE A 56 3.38 -8.86 -7.36
C ILE A 56 4.58 -9.49 -8.05
N VAL A 57 4.73 -10.81 -7.89
CA VAL A 57 5.78 -11.57 -8.56
C VAL A 57 5.46 -11.65 -10.06
N SER A 58 6.49 -11.50 -10.90
CA SER A 58 6.33 -11.62 -12.35
C SER A 58 5.95 -13.03 -12.75
N GLU A 59 4.91 -13.17 -13.57
CA GLU A 59 4.56 -14.46 -14.19
C GLU A 59 5.52 -14.80 -15.33
N GLU A 60 6.04 -13.78 -16.02
CA GLU A 60 6.96 -13.93 -17.17
C GLU A 60 8.38 -14.26 -16.71
N HIS A 61 8.79 -13.73 -15.57
CA HIS A 61 10.12 -13.91 -14.97
C HIS A 61 9.97 -14.26 -13.49
N PRO A 62 9.73 -15.55 -13.15
CA PRO A 62 9.31 -15.95 -11.78
C PRO A 62 10.30 -15.61 -10.65
N THR A 63 11.54 -15.26 -10.98
CA THR A 63 12.55 -14.83 -9.99
C THR A 63 12.56 -13.33 -9.75
N GLU A 64 11.70 -12.58 -10.44
CA GLU A 64 11.65 -11.11 -10.38
C GLU A 64 10.27 -10.63 -9.97
N MET A 65 10.19 -9.39 -9.47
CA MET A 65 8.92 -8.71 -9.26
C MET A 65 8.41 -8.15 -10.59
N ALA A 66 7.09 -8.11 -10.76
CA ALA A 66 6.46 -7.56 -11.95
C ALA A 66 6.79 -6.06 -12.08
N ARG A 67 7.09 -5.62 -13.29
CA ARG A 67 7.39 -4.22 -13.64
C ARG A 67 6.20 -3.59 -14.36
N LEU A 68 6.28 -2.29 -14.61
CA LEU A 68 5.15 -1.50 -15.12
C LEU A 68 4.46 -2.09 -16.35
N PRO A 69 5.16 -2.55 -17.41
CA PRO A 69 4.48 -3.11 -18.59
C PRO A 69 3.64 -4.35 -18.24
N GLU A 70 4.17 -5.25 -17.42
CA GLU A 70 3.46 -6.44 -16.96
C GLU A 70 2.33 -6.08 -16.00
N LEU A 71 2.53 -5.12 -15.12
CA LEU A 71 1.52 -4.65 -14.17
C LEU A 71 0.32 -4.03 -14.89
N LYS A 72 0.55 -3.30 -15.98
CA LYS A 72 -0.54 -2.76 -16.81
C LYS A 72 -1.42 -3.87 -17.36
N ARG A 73 -0.81 -4.94 -17.90
CA ARG A 73 -1.54 -6.11 -18.39
C ARG A 73 -2.28 -6.84 -17.28
N PHE A 74 -1.62 -7.02 -16.15
CA PHE A 74 -2.17 -7.67 -14.96
C PHE A 74 -3.41 -6.94 -14.44
N CYS A 75 -3.33 -5.63 -14.28
CA CYS A 75 -4.45 -4.83 -13.79
C CYS A 75 -5.62 -4.83 -14.77
N LYS A 76 -5.33 -4.75 -16.08
CA LYS A 76 -6.36 -4.82 -17.11
C LYS A 76 -7.08 -6.17 -17.09
N ARG A 77 -6.33 -7.26 -16.95
CA ARG A 77 -6.89 -8.63 -16.93
C ARG A 77 -7.79 -8.87 -15.71
N HIS A 78 -7.40 -8.35 -14.56
CA HIS A 78 -8.10 -8.58 -13.29
C HIS A 78 -9.06 -7.45 -12.89
N GLY A 79 -9.12 -6.37 -13.66
CA GLY A 79 -9.97 -5.23 -13.34
C GLY A 79 -9.49 -4.42 -12.14
N TYR A 80 -8.19 -4.40 -11.87
CA TYR A 80 -7.60 -3.62 -10.79
C TYR A 80 -7.24 -2.21 -11.23
N VAL A 81 -7.29 -1.28 -10.28
CA VAL A 81 -6.82 0.09 -10.48
C VAL A 81 -5.29 0.11 -10.38
N LEU A 82 -4.66 0.74 -11.36
CA LEU A 82 -3.22 0.99 -11.36
C LEU A 82 -2.98 2.48 -11.20
N THR A 83 -2.18 2.86 -10.23
CA THR A 83 -1.79 4.25 -9.99
C THR A 83 -0.31 4.33 -9.63
N SER A 84 0.18 5.51 -9.32
CA SER A 84 1.57 5.73 -8.93
C SER A 84 1.66 6.61 -7.68
N ILE A 85 2.78 6.50 -6.98
CA ILE A 85 3.06 7.37 -5.83
C ILE A 85 3.12 8.84 -6.28
N ALA A 86 3.67 9.11 -7.46
CA ALA A 86 3.73 10.47 -8.01
C ALA A 86 2.34 11.07 -8.20
N ASP A 87 1.40 10.29 -8.74
CA ASP A 87 0.02 10.75 -8.91
C ASP A 87 -0.67 10.99 -7.57
N LEU A 88 -0.41 10.14 -6.58
CA LEU A 88 -0.94 10.33 -5.24
C LEU A 88 -0.38 11.60 -4.59
N GLN A 89 0.91 11.85 -4.73
CA GLN A 89 1.52 13.09 -4.25
C GLN A 89 0.88 14.32 -4.90
N GLN A 90 0.68 14.27 -6.20
CA GLN A 90 0.05 15.38 -6.94
C GLN A 90 -1.40 15.60 -6.46
N TYR A 91 -2.16 14.53 -6.33
CA TYR A 91 -3.53 14.60 -5.79
C TYR A 91 -3.56 15.27 -4.41
N ARG A 92 -2.66 14.90 -3.53
CA ARG A 92 -2.60 15.49 -2.19
C ARG A 92 -2.24 16.96 -2.21
N ARG A 93 -1.30 17.38 -3.10
CA ARG A 93 -0.94 18.78 -3.26
C ARG A 93 -2.11 19.59 -3.81
N ASP A 94 -2.81 19.06 -4.80
CA ASP A 94 -3.91 19.76 -5.48
C ASP A 94 -5.14 19.90 -4.57
N THR A 95 -5.40 18.94 -3.71
CA THR A 95 -6.59 18.93 -2.83
C THR A 95 -6.32 19.43 -1.42
N GLY A 96 -5.07 19.58 -1.01
CA GLY A 96 -4.70 19.95 0.35
C GLY A 96 -4.92 18.84 1.37
N LEU A 97 -5.19 17.63 0.89
CA LEU A 97 -5.37 16.46 1.75
C LEU A 97 -4.05 15.66 1.90
#